data_f39832454fee2be5c27bfae8a5198078
#
_entry.id   f39832454fee2be5c27bfae8a5198078
#
_cell.length_a   1.000
_cell.length_b   1.000
_cell.length_c   1.000
_cell.angle_alpha   90.00
_cell.angle_beta   90.00
_cell.angle_gamma   90.00
#
_symmetry.space_group_name_H-M   'P 1'
#
loop_
_entity.id
_entity.type
_entity.pdbx_description
1 polymer ?
#
loop_
_entity_poly.entity_id
_entity_poly.type
_entity_poly.pdbx_seq_one_letter_code
_entity_poly.pdbx_strand_id
1 'polypeptide(L)'
;MIADDAELLQRYAANRDEAAFAELVGRYLNLVYFAALRQVAGDAHRAEDVAQQVFTRLARQASALSGHPTLAGWLHTTSRMAASEIMRTERRRLAREQEAHTMHELFPGSDPAVHADWDKLRPVIDAALGELNEADREAVLLRFFAGLPLAQIGARLNVSENTAR
;
A
#
# COMPACT_ATOMS: atom_id res chain seq x y z
N MET A 1 14.22 17.21 14.45
CA MET A 1 13.98 17.47 13.00
C MET A 1 13.68 16.11 12.39
N ILE A 2 12.50 15.90 11.82
CA ILE A 2 12.15 14.62 11.18
C ILE A 2 12.78 14.67 9.79
N ALA A 3 13.67 13.73 9.47
CA ALA A 3 14.30 13.66 8.15
C ALA A 3 13.24 13.51 7.05
N ASP A 4 13.46 14.16 5.91
CA ASP A 4 12.57 14.06 4.76
C ASP A 4 12.73 12.69 4.08
N ASP A 5 11.67 12.21 3.42
CA ASP A 5 11.68 10.92 2.72
C ASP A 5 12.75 10.86 1.63
N ALA A 6 12.95 11.99 0.93
CA ALA A 6 13.99 12.12 -0.09
C ALA A 6 15.39 11.94 0.51
N GLU A 7 15.65 12.57 1.67
CA GLU A 7 16.92 12.44 2.40
C GLU A 7 17.16 10.99 2.85
N LEU A 8 16.15 10.36 3.44
CA LEU A 8 16.24 8.97 3.90
C LEU A 8 16.52 8.01 2.72
N LEU A 9 15.83 8.19 1.59
CA LEU A 9 16.05 7.40 0.38
C LEU A 9 17.45 7.61 -0.19
N GLN A 10 17.96 8.86 -0.20
CA GLN A 10 19.31 9.17 -0.67
C GLN A 10 20.38 8.52 0.22
N ARG A 11 20.23 8.61 1.55
CA ARG A 11 21.15 7.98 2.51
C ARG A 11 21.19 6.46 2.30
N TYR A 12 20.04 5.83 2.15
CA TYR A 12 19.98 4.40 1.86
C TYR A 12 20.57 4.05 0.50
N ALA A 13 20.26 4.80 -0.55
CA ALA A 13 20.75 4.55 -1.90
C ALA A 13 22.28 4.70 -2.02
N ALA A 14 22.85 5.72 -1.35
CA ALA A 14 24.27 6.01 -1.43
C ALA A 14 25.13 5.08 -0.55
N ASN A 15 24.68 4.83 0.70
CA ASN A 15 25.51 4.21 1.73
C ASN A 15 24.95 2.89 2.28
N ARG A 16 23.80 2.42 1.77
CA ARG A 16 23.05 1.30 2.38
C ARG A 16 22.76 1.53 3.86
N ASP A 17 22.37 2.79 4.21
CA ASP A 17 22.02 3.16 5.57
C ASP A 17 20.71 2.48 5.99
N GLU A 18 20.85 1.32 6.63
CA GLU A 18 19.72 0.49 7.08
C GLU A 18 18.86 1.22 8.11
N ALA A 19 19.42 2.14 8.90
CA ALA A 19 18.65 2.93 9.87
C ALA A 19 17.72 3.92 9.15
N ALA A 20 18.19 4.57 8.07
CA ALA A 20 17.37 5.42 7.23
C ALA A 20 16.23 4.63 6.56
N PHE A 21 16.51 3.44 6.07
CA PHE A 21 15.49 2.59 5.48
C PHE A 21 14.48 2.07 6.50
N ALA A 22 14.94 1.67 7.69
CA ALA A 22 14.06 1.24 8.79
C ALA A 22 13.10 2.35 9.23
N GLU A 23 13.55 3.61 9.24
CA GLU A 23 12.70 4.76 9.51
C GLU A 23 11.61 4.92 8.45
N LEU A 24 11.93 4.78 7.15
CA LEU A 24 10.94 4.79 6.07
C LEU A 24 9.92 3.65 6.21
N VAL A 25 10.39 2.44 6.49
CA VAL A 25 9.51 1.28 6.72
C VAL A 25 8.57 1.57 7.89
N GLY A 26 9.09 2.00 9.05
CA GLY A 26 8.28 2.33 10.22
C GLY A 26 7.22 3.41 9.93
N ARG A 27 7.57 4.40 9.11
CA ARG A 27 6.68 5.50 8.72
C ARG A 27 5.52 5.05 7.83
N TYR A 28 5.77 4.12 6.91
CA TYR A 28 4.82 3.72 5.88
C TYR A 28 4.26 2.31 6.00
N LEU A 29 4.68 1.53 7.01
CA LEU A 29 4.23 0.15 7.20
C LEU A 29 2.70 0.03 7.25
N ASN A 30 2.06 0.87 8.05
CA ASN A 30 0.61 0.86 8.19
C ASN A 30 -0.10 1.18 6.86
N LEU A 31 0.39 2.17 6.11
CA LEU A 31 -0.15 2.53 4.80
C LEU A 31 -0.10 1.34 3.85
N VAL A 32 1.09 0.73 3.71
CA VAL A 32 1.33 -0.39 2.80
C VAL A 32 0.53 -1.61 3.22
N TYR A 33 0.58 -1.98 4.50
CA TYR A 33 -0.10 -3.15 5.04
C TYR A 33 -1.63 -3.05 4.90
N PHE A 34 -2.24 -1.94 5.31
CA PHE A 34 -3.69 -1.79 5.21
C PHE A 34 -4.17 -1.59 3.77
N ALA A 35 -3.37 -0.98 2.89
CA ALA A 35 -3.66 -0.96 1.47
C ALA A 35 -3.66 -2.38 0.88
N ALA A 36 -2.68 -3.21 1.24
CA ALA A 36 -2.59 -4.60 0.84
C ALA A 36 -3.76 -5.43 1.42
N LEU A 37 -4.03 -5.32 2.72
CA LEU A 37 -5.06 -6.08 3.43
C LEU A 37 -6.45 -5.89 2.81
N ARG A 38 -6.76 -4.66 2.38
CA ARG A 38 -8.01 -4.38 1.65
C ARG A 38 -8.11 -5.13 0.32
N GLN A 39 -7.01 -5.28 -0.38
CA GLN A 39 -6.98 -5.93 -1.70
C GLN A 39 -7.00 -7.47 -1.63
N VAL A 40 -6.45 -8.04 -0.54
CA VAL A 40 -6.36 -9.49 -0.37
C VAL A 40 -7.49 -10.08 0.50
N ALA A 41 -8.63 -9.40 0.54
CA ALA A 41 -9.83 -9.86 1.26
C ALA A 41 -9.64 -10.08 2.76
N GLY A 42 -8.77 -9.28 3.41
CA GLY A 42 -8.50 -9.37 4.84
C GLY A 42 -7.52 -10.49 5.24
N ASP A 43 -6.92 -11.17 4.28
CA ASP A 43 -5.88 -12.19 4.53
C ASP A 43 -4.58 -11.52 5.01
N ALA A 44 -4.31 -11.62 6.31
CA ALA A 44 -3.16 -10.99 6.95
C ALA A 44 -1.82 -11.50 6.39
N HIS A 45 -1.71 -12.80 6.13
CA HIS A 45 -0.48 -13.40 5.64
C HIS A 45 -0.14 -12.88 4.22
N ARG A 46 -1.15 -12.85 3.35
CA ARG A 46 -0.98 -12.25 2.01
C ARG A 46 -0.68 -10.75 2.06
N ALA A 47 -1.25 -10.03 3.02
CA ALA A 47 -0.94 -8.62 3.20
C ALA A 47 0.51 -8.40 3.62
N GLU A 48 1.07 -9.26 4.47
CA GLU A 48 2.48 -9.25 4.84
C GLU A 48 3.39 -9.54 3.64
N ASP A 49 3.05 -10.53 2.82
CA ASP A 49 3.79 -10.85 1.59
C ASP A 49 3.81 -9.67 0.61
N VAL A 50 2.66 -9.01 0.44
CA VAL A 50 2.57 -7.78 -0.38
C VAL A 50 3.45 -6.68 0.20
N ALA A 51 3.38 -6.45 1.52
CA ALA A 51 4.17 -5.41 2.17
C ALA A 51 5.67 -5.66 1.99
N GLN A 52 6.13 -6.89 2.16
CA GLN A 52 7.51 -7.27 1.92
C GLN A 52 7.94 -7.01 0.47
N GLN A 53 7.11 -7.36 -0.50
CA GLN A 53 7.39 -7.10 -1.91
C GLN A 53 7.50 -5.60 -2.21
N VAL A 54 6.59 -4.79 -1.65
CA VAL A 54 6.57 -3.33 -1.83
C VAL A 54 7.84 -2.69 -1.28
N PHE A 55 8.23 -3.03 -0.04
CA PHE A 55 9.45 -2.49 0.55
C PHE A 55 10.72 -3.01 -0.14
N THR A 56 10.70 -4.24 -0.66
CA THR A 56 11.78 -4.74 -1.50
C THR A 56 11.91 -3.93 -2.80
N ARG A 57 10.79 -3.57 -3.45
CA ARG A 57 10.79 -2.69 -4.63
C ARG A 57 11.28 -1.29 -4.27
N LEU A 58 10.84 -0.73 -3.14
CA LEU A 58 11.32 0.55 -2.63
C LEU A 58 12.84 0.55 -2.45
N ALA A 59 13.40 -0.48 -1.80
CA ALA A 59 14.83 -0.62 -1.58
C ALA A 59 15.63 -0.64 -2.89
N ARG A 60 15.12 -1.35 -3.91
CA ARG A 60 15.75 -1.45 -5.23
C ARG A 60 15.67 -0.15 -6.03
N GLN A 61 14.64 0.64 -5.82
CA GLN A 61 14.38 1.88 -6.56
C GLN A 61 14.66 3.15 -5.74
N ALA A 62 15.32 3.01 -4.59
CA ALA A 62 15.54 4.12 -3.65
C ALA A 62 16.18 5.35 -4.32
N SER A 63 17.18 5.14 -5.17
CA SER A 63 17.85 6.24 -5.90
C SER A 63 16.89 6.97 -6.85
N ALA A 64 16.06 6.24 -7.59
CA ALA A 64 15.11 6.83 -8.53
C ALA A 64 13.96 7.56 -7.80
N LEU A 65 13.56 7.05 -6.63
CA LEU A 65 12.45 7.59 -5.85
C LEU A 65 12.86 8.72 -4.91
N SER A 66 14.14 8.99 -4.71
CA SER A 66 14.61 10.08 -3.86
C SER A 66 14.19 11.47 -4.34
N GLY A 67 13.88 11.63 -5.62
CA GLY A 67 13.30 12.85 -6.19
C GLY A 67 11.78 12.78 -6.43
N HIS A 68 11.12 11.70 -6.00
CA HIS A 68 9.70 11.53 -6.26
C HIS A 68 8.85 12.36 -5.28
N PRO A 69 7.96 13.23 -5.76
CA PRO A 69 7.25 14.18 -4.90
C PRO A 69 6.20 13.52 -4.00
N THR A 70 5.73 12.34 -4.35
CA THR A 70 4.58 11.68 -3.74
C THR A 70 4.87 10.22 -3.38
N LEU A 71 5.78 10.00 -2.41
CA LEU A 71 6.20 8.64 -2.02
C LEU A 71 5.02 7.80 -1.48
N ALA A 72 4.12 8.38 -0.69
CA ALA A 72 2.96 7.66 -0.16
C ALA A 72 2.01 7.21 -1.30
N GLY A 73 1.79 8.04 -2.31
CA GLY A 73 1.03 7.70 -3.51
C GLY A 73 1.65 6.56 -4.30
N TRP A 74 2.99 6.59 -4.47
CA TRP A 74 3.73 5.51 -5.11
C TRP A 74 3.60 4.18 -4.33
N LEU A 75 3.79 4.22 -3.01
CA LEU A 75 3.65 3.06 -2.14
C LEU A 75 2.24 2.48 -2.20
N HIS A 76 1.21 3.31 -2.10
CA HIS A 76 -0.18 2.87 -2.21
C HIS A 76 -0.47 2.20 -3.55
N THR A 77 -0.08 2.83 -4.66
CA THR A 77 -0.28 2.28 -6.01
C THR A 77 0.47 0.95 -6.18
N THR A 78 1.73 0.89 -5.72
CA THR A 78 2.56 -0.32 -5.78
C THR A 78 1.95 -1.45 -4.93
N SER A 79 1.38 -1.14 -3.76
CA SER A 79 0.68 -2.12 -2.91
C SER A 79 -0.53 -2.72 -3.62
N ARG A 80 -1.35 -1.88 -4.28
CA ARG A 80 -2.51 -2.36 -5.05
C ARG A 80 -2.09 -3.26 -6.21
N MET A 81 -1.06 -2.86 -6.95
CA MET A 81 -0.55 -3.65 -8.09
C MET A 81 0.01 -5.00 -7.63
N ALA A 82 0.83 -5.02 -6.56
CA ALA A 82 1.40 -6.25 -6.02
C ALA A 82 0.32 -7.19 -5.48
N ALA A 83 -0.66 -6.68 -4.75
CA ALA A 83 -1.80 -7.46 -4.28
C ALA A 83 -2.62 -8.05 -5.43
N SER A 84 -2.93 -7.25 -6.47
CA SER A 84 -3.62 -7.72 -7.67
C SER A 84 -2.87 -8.86 -8.38
N GLU A 85 -1.55 -8.78 -8.43
CA GLU A 85 -0.70 -9.81 -9.04
C GLU A 85 -0.76 -11.11 -8.25
N ILE A 86 -0.66 -11.05 -6.91
CA ILE A 86 -0.81 -12.21 -6.02
C ILE A 86 -2.19 -12.86 -6.20
N MET A 87 -3.26 -12.08 -6.15
CA MET A 87 -4.63 -12.58 -6.30
C MET A 87 -4.87 -13.21 -7.68
N ARG A 88 -4.30 -12.62 -8.73
CA ARG A 88 -4.39 -13.19 -10.09
C ARG A 88 -3.65 -14.52 -10.20
N THR A 89 -2.46 -14.61 -9.61
CA THR A 89 -1.67 -15.85 -9.60
C THR A 89 -2.39 -16.95 -8.85
N GLU A 90 -2.97 -16.63 -7.70
CA GLU A 90 -3.75 -17.56 -6.88
C GLU A 90 -4.99 -18.08 -7.62
N ARG A 91 -5.76 -17.18 -8.25
CA ARG A 91 -6.93 -17.58 -9.07
C ARG A 91 -6.53 -18.54 -10.19
N ARG A 92 -5.39 -18.31 -10.85
CA ARG A 92 -4.86 -19.20 -11.90
C ARG A 92 -4.41 -20.55 -11.33
N ARG A 93 -3.86 -20.55 -10.10
CA ARG A 93 -3.49 -21.79 -9.41
C ARG A 93 -4.74 -22.60 -9.07
N LEU A 94 -5.72 -21.99 -8.41
CA LEU A 94 -6.99 -22.62 -8.07
C LEU A 94 -7.75 -23.13 -9.29
N ALA A 95 -7.80 -22.37 -10.38
CA ALA A 95 -8.42 -22.81 -11.62
C ALA A 95 -7.76 -24.07 -12.19
N ARG A 96 -6.41 -24.13 -12.20
CA ARG A 96 -5.68 -25.34 -12.62
C ARG A 96 -5.89 -26.52 -11.69
N GLU A 97 -5.95 -26.29 -10.36
CA GLU A 97 -6.25 -27.32 -9.37
C GLU A 97 -7.69 -27.83 -9.51
N GLN A 98 -8.65 -26.93 -9.80
CA GLN A 98 -10.05 -27.33 -10.08
C GLN A 98 -10.19 -28.11 -11.38
N GLU A 99 -9.48 -27.73 -12.44
CA GLU A 99 -9.43 -28.54 -13.69
C GLU A 99 -8.83 -29.92 -13.45
N ALA A 100 -7.86 -30.04 -12.52
CA ALA A 100 -7.29 -31.33 -12.08
C ALA A 100 -8.20 -32.08 -11.10
N HIS A 101 -9.09 -31.39 -10.37
CA HIS A 101 -9.99 -31.92 -9.36
C HIS A 101 -11.46 -32.02 -9.76
N THR A 102 -11.80 -32.05 -11.03
CA THR A 102 -13.19 -32.30 -11.49
C THR A 102 -13.73 -33.68 -11.05
N MET A 103 -13.14 -34.25 -10.01
CA MET A 103 -13.59 -35.50 -9.38
C MET A 103 -13.35 -35.49 -7.85
N HIS A 104 -13.84 -34.50 -7.12
CA HIS A 104 -14.34 -34.71 -5.73
C HIS A 104 -14.96 -33.41 -5.13
N GLU A 105 -16.10 -33.66 -4.48
CA GLU A 105 -17.13 -32.74 -3.98
C GLU A 105 -16.69 -31.77 -2.88
N LEU A 106 -17.31 -30.59 -2.94
CA LEU A 106 -18.06 -29.82 -1.91
C LEU A 106 -17.57 -29.88 -0.44
N PHE A 107 -17.15 -28.71 0.07
CA PHE A 107 -17.67 -28.21 1.37
C PHE A 107 -17.47 -26.69 1.50
N PRO A 108 -18.52 -25.92 1.89
CA PRO A 108 -18.45 -24.49 2.18
C PRO A 108 -18.30 -24.25 3.68
N GLY A 109 -17.49 -23.28 4.06
CA GLY A 109 -17.40 -22.88 5.46
C GLY A 109 -16.57 -21.65 5.68
N SER A 110 -17.16 -20.49 5.59
CA SER A 110 -16.76 -19.31 6.35
C SER A 110 -17.91 -18.30 6.37
N ASP A 111 -18.14 -17.73 7.55
CA ASP A 111 -19.28 -16.92 7.94
C ASP A 111 -19.36 -15.60 7.14
N PRO A 112 -20.50 -15.30 6.46
CA PRO A 112 -20.58 -14.23 5.46
C PRO A 112 -20.91 -12.83 5.98
N ALA A 113 -21.26 -12.66 7.27
CA ALA A 113 -22.03 -11.47 7.66
C ALA A 113 -21.19 -10.21 7.94
N VAL A 114 -19.95 -10.32 8.40
CA VAL A 114 -19.12 -9.15 8.77
C VAL A 114 -18.22 -8.69 7.61
N HIS A 115 -17.94 -9.58 6.67
CA HIS A 115 -17.10 -9.27 5.49
C HIS A 115 -17.87 -8.63 4.31
N ALA A 116 -19.18 -8.83 4.25
CA ALA A 116 -20.00 -8.42 3.09
C ALA A 116 -20.06 -6.91 2.87
N ASP A 117 -20.04 -6.08 3.94
CA ASP A 117 -20.10 -4.63 3.80
C ASP A 117 -18.73 -4.03 3.44
N TRP A 118 -17.66 -4.58 3.99
CA TRP A 118 -16.32 -4.16 3.62
C TRP A 118 -15.98 -4.50 2.16
N ASP A 119 -16.38 -5.66 1.66
CA ASP A 119 -16.11 -6.07 0.29
C ASP A 119 -16.82 -5.19 -0.74
N LYS A 120 -17.94 -4.59 -0.38
CA LYS A 120 -18.65 -3.61 -1.20
C LYS A 120 -18.02 -2.22 -1.15
N LEU A 121 -17.50 -1.81 0.03
CA LEU A 121 -16.92 -0.47 0.21
C LEU A 121 -15.50 -0.35 -0.35
N ARG A 122 -14.71 -1.42 -0.36
CA ARG A 122 -13.34 -1.43 -0.88
C ARG A 122 -13.21 -0.91 -2.30
N PRO A 123 -13.97 -1.47 -3.29
CA PRO A 123 -13.86 -0.99 -4.67
C PRO A 123 -14.23 0.49 -4.81
N VAL A 124 -15.18 0.96 -3.99
CA VAL A 124 -15.63 2.35 -3.99
C VAL A 124 -14.53 3.28 -3.45
N ILE A 125 -13.90 2.90 -2.33
CA ILE A 125 -12.79 3.68 -1.75
C ILE A 125 -11.60 3.72 -2.72
N ASP A 126 -11.25 2.58 -3.30
CA ASP A 126 -10.12 2.50 -4.23
C ASP A 126 -10.39 3.24 -5.56
N ALA A 127 -11.63 3.21 -6.05
CA ALA A 127 -12.05 4.00 -7.20
C ALA A 127 -11.99 5.50 -6.88
N ALA A 128 -12.56 5.93 -5.76
CA ALA A 128 -12.55 7.32 -5.32
C ALA A 128 -11.11 7.85 -5.15
N LEU A 129 -10.22 7.07 -4.51
CA LEU A 129 -8.80 7.42 -4.42
C LEU A 129 -8.14 7.49 -5.80
N GLY A 130 -8.58 6.67 -6.75
CA GLY A 130 -8.10 6.66 -8.12
C GLY A 130 -8.50 7.90 -8.92
N GLU A 131 -9.67 8.49 -8.63
CA GLU A 131 -10.19 9.70 -9.27
C GLU A 131 -9.55 11.00 -8.76
N LEU A 132 -8.95 10.97 -7.56
CA LEU A 132 -8.23 12.12 -7.02
C LEU A 132 -6.97 12.42 -7.84
N ASN A 133 -6.65 13.70 -8.00
CA ASN A 133 -5.33 14.08 -8.48
C ASN A 133 -4.23 13.60 -7.52
N GLU A 134 -2.98 13.66 -7.97
CA GLU A 134 -1.86 13.08 -7.23
C GLU A 134 -1.66 13.75 -5.85
N ALA A 135 -1.78 15.07 -5.77
CA ALA A 135 -1.60 15.81 -4.52
C ALA A 135 -2.72 15.55 -3.52
N ASP A 136 -3.97 15.54 -3.96
CA ASP A 136 -5.12 15.27 -3.09
C ASP A 136 -5.10 13.82 -2.58
N ARG A 137 -4.77 12.88 -3.45
CA ARG A 137 -4.57 11.48 -3.06
C ARG A 137 -3.49 11.34 -2.00
N GLU A 138 -2.35 12.00 -2.19
CA GLU A 138 -1.24 12.00 -1.23
C GLU A 138 -1.68 12.58 0.11
N ALA A 139 -2.40 13.71 0.11
CA ALA A 139 -2.93 14.33 1.33
C ALA A 139 -3.83 13.36 2.11
N VAL A 140 -4.76 12.69 1.42
CA VAL A 140 -5.66 11.70 2.03
C VAL A 140 -4.87 10.52 2.60
N LEU A 141 -3.91 9.99 1.85
CA LEU A 141 -3.09 8.86 2.30
C LEU A 141 -2.24 9.22 3.52
N LEU A 142 -1.62 10.39 3.51
CA LEU A 142 -0.82 10.88 4.66
C LEU A 142 -1.69 11.14 5.88
N ARG A 143 -2.92 11.66 5.71
CA ARG A 143 -3.82 11.94 6.82
C ARG A 143 -4.37 10.69 7.47
N PHE A 144 -4.94 9.79 6.68
CA PHE A 144 -5.75 8.68 7.18
C PHE A 144 -4.99 7.37 7.35
N PHE A 145 -3.89 7.18 6.62
CA PHE A 145 -3.09 5.95 6.70
C PHE A 145 -1.76 6.14 7.42
N ALA A 146 -1.11 7.29 7.26
CA ALA A 146 0.11 7.61 7.98
C ALA A 146 -0.13 8.42 9.27
N GLY A 147 -1.37 8.91 9.50
CA GLY A 147 -1.77 9.61 10.72
C GLY A 147 -1.15 11.00 10.88
N LEU A 148 -0.62 11.61 9.81
CA LEU A 148 0.05 12.90 9.90
C LEU A 148 -0.93 14.05 10.19
N PRO A 149 -0.56 15.02 11.02
CA PRO A 149 -1.32 16.24 11.19
C PRO A 149 -1.31 17.10 9.93
N LEU A 150 -2.39 17.87 9.69
CA LEU A 150 -2.57 18.69 8.48
C LEU A 150 -1.42 19.68 8.24
N ALA A 151 -0.85 20.25 9.30
CA ALA A 151 0.31 21.15 9.19
C ALA A 151 1.54 20.47 8.56
N GLN A 152 1.80 19.20 8.91
CA GLN A 152 2.89 18.43 8.32
C GLN A 152 2.59 18.00 6.90
N ILE A 153 1.32 17.69 6.59
CA ILE A 153 0.88 17.40 5.22
C ILE A 153 1.06 18.63 4.34
N GLY A 154 0.60 19.80 4.81
CA GLY A 154 0.79 21.07 4.10
C GLY A 154 2.25 21.36 3.81
N ALA A 155 3.13 21.19 4.79
CA ALA A 155 4.57 21.37 4.62
C ALA A 155 5.16 20.40 3.57
N ARG A 156 4.72 19.13 3.54
CA ARG A 156 5.19 18.13 2.56
C ARG A 156 4.72 18.42 1.13
N LEU A 157 3.48 18.82 1.00
CA LEU A 157 2.88 19.12 -0.30
C LEU A 157 3.17 20.56 -0.77
N ASN A 158 3.94 21.31 0.03
CA ASN A 158 4.23 22.72 -0.22
C ASN A 158 2.98 23.59 -0.39
N VAL A 159 1.97 23.32 0.44
CA VAL A 159 0.70 24.06 0.50
C VAL A 159 0.41 24.50 1.93
N SER A 160 -0.51 25.45 2.10
CA SER A 160 -0.94 25.86 3.44
C SER A 160 -1.69 24.71 4.16
N GLU A 161 -1.67 24.70 5.49
CA GLU A 161 -2.47 23.76 6.28
C GLU A 161 -3.96 23.82 5.92
N ASN A 162 -4.45 25.01 5.61
CA ASN A 162 -5.85 25.21 5.21
C ASN A 162 -6.17 24.61 3.84
N THR A 163 -5.19 24.57 2.94
CA THR A 163 -5.31 23.94 1.62
C THR A 163 -5.22 22.40 1.73
N ALA A 164 -4.49 21.89 2.73
CA ALA A 164 -4.36 20.44 3.01
C ALA A 164 -5.58 19.85 3.75
N ARG A 165 -6.52 20.68 4.18
CA ARG A 165 -7.78 20.29 4.84
C ARG A 165 -8.81 19.85 3.83
#